data_576f2f5f7a1f3c20a87c6b5298c4f171
#
_entry.id   576f2f5f7a1f3c20a87c6b5298c4f171
#
_cell.length_a   1.000
_cell.length_b   1.000
_cell.length_c   1.000
_cell.angle_alpha   90.00
_cell.angle_beta   90.00
_cell.angle_gamma   90.00
#
_symmetry.space_group_name_H-M   'P 1'
#
loop_
_entity.id
_entity.type
_entity.pdbx_description
1 polymer ?
#
loop_
_entity_poly.entity_id
_entity_poly.type
_entity_poly.pdbx_seq_one_letter_code
_entity_poly.pdbx_strand_id
1 'polypeptide(L)'
;IVGENSNDDHFVSESVNQKTLSAGKMLDDINSGIYQRLPFGYDLIRFPQKFSSLFVKQSVRELQSRAYRFKDNGAVNRAGEIKDSTLKRLEQNCNLEALPQTITTAYAVVTKKTPVLLYPSNDVWHKDKKTKDRNILHIDELAIGEPVAVLSISNDKRYYLVQSRFNRGWISVVNLAFTRYISWLKFVKPSDFAVVKEPVYSITLGTKDKKTYDYSMGDVILLDTTASSFNKPVGILPQNTNGILTYKTAELSPDSVNVGFINPTRKNILAQARLYKNLSRSSYSKLDEIRSNSKMFARAYRSIGIHMPLDYDNMKAACAKRIGLVGKTYEQKLSSYADARPGDLLFFEDDVALLYGATPRYARHIQGIAAYLYVDSVLNEVDYKKIVKQYDRILVSDLRYYTLKNHIAFSEIEFIGQFFSSNENSSKQSVDDSYDSWYDYDPLYIDELETN
;
A
#
# COMPACT_ATOMS: atom_id res chain seq x y z
N ILE A 1 0.35 16.85 58.78
CA ILE A 1 0.67 17.72 57.64
C ILE A 1 1.34 16.84 56.58
N VAL A 2 0.55 16.39 55.66
CA VAL A 2 0.70 16.19 54.23
C VAL A 2 2.12 15.89 53.74
N GLY A 3 2.34 14.69 53.26
CA GLY A 3 3.43 14.29 52.40
C GLY A 3 2.82 13.78 51.09
N GLU A 4 3.18 14.41 50.02
CA GLU A 4 2.62 14.26 48.68
C GLU A 4 3.17 13.08 47.88
N ASN A 5 2.29 12.45 47.16
CA ASN A 5 2.58 11.51 46.13
C ASN A 5 3.15 12.19 44.87
N SER A 6 4.42 11.99 44.59
CA SER A 6 5.06 12.41 43.34
C SER A 6 5.58 11.24 42.51
N ASN A 7 5.14 10.02 42.80
CA ASN A 7 5.66 8.82 42.09
C ASN A 7 4.77 8.28 40.98
N ASP A 8 3.50 8.74 40.84
CA ASP A 8 2.59 8.17 39.87
C ASP A 8 2.80 8.71 38.43
N ASP A 9 3.21 9.96 38.31
CA ASP A 9 3.43 10.55 36.97
C ASP A 9 4.68 10.01 36.25
N HIS A 10 5.71 9.60 37.01
CA HIS A 10 6.91 8.98 36.44
C HIS A 10 6.65 7.56 35.90
N PHE A 11 5.82 6.78 36.61
CA PHE A 11 5.46 5.42 36.18
C PHE A 11 4.61 5.39 34.93
N VAL A 12 3.69 6.34 34.78
CA VAL A 12 2.84 6.48 33.59
C VAL A 12 3.68 6.89 32.38
N SER A 13 4.61 7.83 32.54
CA SER A 13 5.50 8.27 31.44
C SER A 13 6.48 7.19 31.00
N GLU A 14 7.06 6.40 31.91
CA GLU A 14 7.93 5.28 31.55
C GLU A 14 7.19 4.15 30.85
N SER A 15 6.00 3.79 31.32
CA SER A 15 5.20 2.73 30.68
C SER A 15 4.72 3.12 29.27
N VAL A 16 4.36 4.39 29.05
CA VAL A 16 4.01 4.93 27.72
C VAL A 16 5.24 4.94 26.81
N ASN A 17 6.40 5.40 27.30
CA ASN A 17 7.65 5.40 26.54
C ASN A 17 8.12 4.01 26.17
N GLN A 18 8.04 3.04 27.07
CA GLN A 18 8.40 1.63 26.79
C GLN A 18 7.45 1.00 25.76
N LYS A 19 6.14 1.26 25.82
CA LYS A 19 5.16 0.80 24.80
C LYS A 19 5.45 1.40 23.44
N THR A 20 5.75 2.69 23.36
CA THR A 20 6.06 3.39 22.11
C THR A 20 7.36 2.88 21.48
N LEU A 21 8.40 2.66 22.29
CA LEU A 21 9.68 2.08 21.85
C LEU A 21 9.51 0.64 21.37
N SER A 22 8.70 -0.18 22.03
CA SER A 22 8.42 -1.56 21.60
C SER A 22 7.65 -1.60 20.28
N ALA A 23 6.66 -0.70 20.10
CA ALA A 23 5.91 -0.57 18.85
C ALA A 23 6.79 -0.11 17.67
N GLY A 24 7.69 0.85 17.91
CA GLY A 24 8.65 1.31 16.89
C GLY A 24 9.60 0.20 16.44
N LYS A 25 10.15 -0.57 17.38
CA LYS A 25 11.00 -1.72 17.06
C LYS A 25 10.23 -2.80 16.27
N MET A 26 9.02 -3.11 16.70
CA MET A 26 8.14 -4.05 15.99
C MET A 26 7.92 -3.63 14.53
N LEU A 27 7.60 -2.37 14.28
CA LEU A 27 7.41 -1.85 12.93
C LEU A 27 8.71 -1.91 12.10
N ASP A 28 9.85 -1.56 12.68
CA ASP A 28 11.16 -1.66 12.02
C ASP A 28 11.47 -3.12 11.61
N ASP A 29 11.20 -4.10 12.50
CA ASP A 29 11.40 -5.53 12.22
C ASP A 29 10.44 -6.03 11.12
N ILE A 30 9.16 -5.70 11.18
CA ILE A 30 8.16 -6.06 10.15
C ILE A 30 8.57 -5.47 8.80
N ASN A 31 8.88 -4.18 8.75
CA ASN A 31 9.23 -3.48 7.52
C ASN A 31 10.54 -4.01 6.91
N SER A 32 11.55 -4.27 7.73
CA SER A 32 12.80 -4.90 7.29
C SER A 32 12.54 -6.29 6.68
N GLY A 33 11.69 -7.08 7.31
CA GLY A 33 11.28 -8.39 6.79
C GLY A 33 10.52 -8.28 5.46
N ILE A 34 9.66 -7.28 5.29
CA ILE A 34 8.96 -7.01 4.02
C ILE A 34 9.99 -6.74 2.91
N TYR A 35 10.93 -5.80 3.13
CA TYR A 35 11.93 -5.47 2.12
C TYR A 35 12.79 -6.68 1.71
N GLN A 36 13.17 -7.55 2.67
CA GLN A 36 14.00 -8.73 2.40
C GLN A 36 13.28 -9.79 1.56
N ARG A 37 11.94 -9.88 1.67
CA ARG A 37 11.15 -10.86 0.93
C ARG A 37 10.79 -10.42 -0.49
N LEU A 38 10.97 -9.13 -0.82
CA LEU A 38 10.64 -8.60 -2.13
C LEU A 38 11.84 -8.68 -3.09
N PRO A 39 11.64 -9.01 -4.38
CA PRO A 39 12.72 -9.09 -5.37
C PRO A 39 13.52 -7.79 -5.50
N PHE A 40 12.85 -6.64 -5.41
CA PHE A 40 13.44 -5.31 -5.47
C PHE A 40 13.24 -4.51 -4.18
N GLY A 41 12.87 -5.18 -3.10
CA GLY A 41 12.72 -4.54 -1.80
C GLY A 41 14.05 -4.02 -1.27
N TYR A 42 14.05 -2.81 -0.70
CA TYR A 42 15.27 -2.24 -0.16
C TYR A 42 14.98 -1.29 1.01
N ASP A 43 15.74 -1.49 2.09
CA ASP A 43 15.83 -0.48 3.15
C ASP A 43 16.67 0.69 2.64
N LEU A 44 16.03 1.77 2.25
CA LEU A 44 16.70 2.92 1.63
C LEU A 44 17.78 3.55 2.51
N ILE A 45 17.69 3.43 3.85
CA ILE A 45 18.75 3.91 4.75
C ILE A 45 20.08 3.22 4.46
N ARG A 46 20.03 1.95 4.06
CA ARG A 46 21.20 1.11 3.76
C ARG A 46 21.58 1.11 2.28
N PHE A 47 20.91 1.92 1.45
CA PHE A 47 21.21 1.94 0.02
C PHE A 47 22.63 2.49 -0.23
N PRO A 48 23.46 1.80 -1.04
CA PRO A 48 24.85 2.18 -1.22
C PRO A 48 24.99 3.54 -1.93
N GLN A 49 25.94 4.35 -1.46
CA GLN A 49 26.25 5.65 -2.09
C GLN A 49 26.94 5.50 -3.45
N LYS A 50 27.61 4.36 -3.67
CA LYS A 50 28.26 4.03 -4.95
C LYS A 50 28.01 2.56 -5.27
N PHE A 51 27.83 2.25 -6.54
CA PHE A 51 27.62 0.88 -7.03
C PHE A 51 28.14 0.74 -8.47
N SER A 52 28.30 -0.50 -8.94
CA SER A 52 28.78 -0.76 -10.30
C SER A 52 27.65 -0.61 -11.33
N SER A 53 28.00 -0.27 -12.56
CA SER A 53 27.05 -0.27 -13.68
C SER A 53 26.42 -1.65 -13.93
N LEU A 54 27.11 -2.72 -13.54
CA LEU A 54 26.57 -4.08 -13.66
C LEU A 54 25.29 -4.25 -12.85
N PHE A 55 25.19 -3.66 -11.64
CA PHE A 55 23.99 -3.65 -10.83
C PHE A 55 22.81 -3.01 -11.57
N VAL A 56 23.01 -1.87 -12.25
CA VAL A 56 21.96 -1.23 -13.04
C VAL A 56 21.59 -2.08 -14.26
N LYS A 57 22.59 -2.59 -14.98
CA LYS A 57 22.37 -3.44 -16.17
C LYS A 57 21.56 -4.69 -15.83
N GLN A 58 21.87 -5.38 -14.71
CA GLN A 58 21.11 -6.53 -14.24
C GLN A 58 19.66 -6.15 -13.91
N SER A 59 19.47 -5.04 -13.17
CA SER A 59 18.14 -4.55 -12.81
C SER A 59 17.28 -4.25 -14.02
N VAL A 60 17.82 -3.58 -15.01
CA VAL A 60 17.09 -3.26 -16.25
C VAL A 60 16.78 -4.53 -17.04
N ARG A 61 17.68 -5.51 -17.11
CA ARG A 61 17.41 -6.80 -17.75
C ARG A 61 16.25 -7.56 -17.10
N GLU A 62 16.14 -7.49 -15.78
CA GLU A 62 15.01 -8.10 -15.05
C GLU A 62 13.68 -7.40 -15.38
N LEU A 63 13.65 -6.07 -15.46
CA LEU A 63 12.48 -5.32 -15.92
C LEU A 63 12.13 -5.68 -17.37
N GLN A 64 13.12 -5.74 -18.25
CA GLN A 64 12.96 -6.12 -19.66
C GLN A 64 12.38 -7.54 -19.78
N SER A 65 12.87 -8.51 -19.00
CA SER A 65 12.35 -9.88 -19.03
C SER A 65 10.86 -9.97 -18.68
N ARG A 66 10.35 -9.09 -17.80
CA ARG A 66 8.91 -9.00 -17.52
C ARG A 66 8.12 -8.50 -18.72
N ALA A 67 8.64 -7.50 -19.42
CA ALA A 67 7.98 -6.95 -20.61
C ALA A 67 7.99 -7.96 -21.79
N TYR A 68 9.05 -8.72 -21.95
CA TYR A 68 9.08 -9.84 -22.92
C TYR A 68 8.01 -10.87 -22.62
N ARG A 69 7.85 -11.29 -21.35
CA ARG A 69 6.75 -12.19 -20.96
C ARG A 69 5.38 -11.62 -21.29
N PHE A 70 5.16 -10.32 -21.10
CA PHE A 70 3.88 -9.72 -21.51
C PHE A 70 3.65 -9.80 -23.01
N LYS A 71 4.66 -9.51 -23.82
CA LYS A 71 4.61 -9.65 -25.27
C LYS A 71 4.28 -11.09 -25.67
N ASP A 72 5.02 -12.07 -25.12
CA ASP A 72 4.86 -13.49 -25.44
C ASP A 72 3.48 -14.03 -25.03
N ASN A 73 2.86 -13.43 -24.02
CA ASN A 73 1.50 -13.71 -23.57
C ASN A 73 0.43 -12.91 -24.35
N GLY A 74 0.77 -12.27 -25.47
CA GLY A 74 -0.19 -11.62 -26.35
C GLY A 74 -0.55 -10.20 -25.98
N ALA A 75 0.26 -9.50 -25.18
CA ALA A 75 0.04 -8.10 -24.86
C ALA A 75 -0.03 -7.23 -26.12
N VAL A 76 -0.84 -6.18 -26.05
CA VAL A 76 -1.07 -5.25 -27.18
C VAL A 76 -0.85 -3.81 -26.73
N ASN A 77 -0.51 -2.95 -27.68
CA ASN A 77 -0.53 -1.51 -27.52
C ASN A 77 -1.55 -0.85 -28.48
N ARG A 78 -1.54 0.46 -28.59
CA ARG A 78 -2.42 1.20 -29.49
C ARG A 78 -2.30 0.76 -30.97
N ALA A 79 -1.12 0.31 -31.40
CA ALA A 79 -0.86 -0.14 -32.78
C ALA A 79 -1.21 -1.63 -33.01
N GLY A 80 -1.59 -2.36 -31.98
CA GLY A 80 -1.89 -3.80 -32.02
C GLY A 80 -0.84 -4.62 -31.25
N GLU A 81 -0.43 -5.77 -31.76
CA GLU A 81 0.56 -6.66 -31.12
C GLU A 81 1.92 -5.97 -30.96
N ILE A 82 2.57 -6.25 -29.84
CA ILE A 82 3.89 -5.68 -29.53
C ILE A 82 4.96 -6.32 -30.44
N LYS A 83 5.56 -5.49 -31.29
CA LYS A 83 6.61 -5.92 -32.22
C LYS A 83 7.99 -5.88 -31.56
N ASP A 84 8.93 -6.69 -32.05
CA ASP A 84 10.35 -6.67 -31.59
C ASP A 84 11.01 -5.32 -31.82
N SER A 85 10.63 -4.61 -32.89
CA SER A 85 11.11 -3.23 -33.13
C SER A 85 10.68 -2.24 -32.03
N THR A 86 9.50 -2.44 -31.43
CA THR A 86 9.04 -1.64 -30.30
C THR A 86 9.91 -1.91 -29.07
N LEU A 87 10.16 -3.20 -28.74
CA LEU A 87 11.03 -3.56 -27.62
C LEU A 87 12.45 -3.01 -27.82
N LYS A 88 13.04 -3.21 -29.01
CA LYS A 88 14.39 -2.69 -29.32
C LYS A 88 14.50 -1.19 -29.13
N ARG A 89 13.49 -0.42 -29.54
CA ARG A 89 13.44 1.03 -29.33
C ARG A 89 13.39 1.39 -27.83
N LEU A 90 12.58 0.67 -27.05
CA LEU A 90 12.46 0.88 -25.61
C LEU A 90 13.77 0.53 -24.87
N GLU A 91 14.42 -0.55 -25.27
CA GLU A 91 15.73 -0.97 -24.75
C GLU A 91 16.83 0.07 -25.02
N GLN A 92 16.88 0.60 -26.22
CA GLN A 92 17.81 1.68 -26.57
C GLN A 92 17.61 2.92 -25.70
N ASN A 93 16.33 3.22 -25.33
CA ASN A 93 16.05 4.35 -24.45
C ASN A 93 16.50 4.10 -22.99
N CYS A 94 16.76 2.86 -22.57
CA CYS A 94 17.32 2.58 -21.24
C CYS A 94 18.75 3.06 -21.04
N ASN A 95 19.46 3.46 -22.10
CA ASN A 95 20.79 4.13 -22.07
C ASN A 95 21.88 3.33 -21.33
N LEU A 96 21.88 2.01 -21.43
CA LEU A 96 22.78 1.15 -20.66
C LEU A 96 24.23 1.22 -21.12
N GLU A 97 24.49 1.58 -22.38
CA GLU A 97 25.83 1.67 -22.94
C GLU A 97 26.60 2.92 -22.46
N ALA A 98 25.87 3.99 -22.09
CA ALA A 98 26.45 5.24 -21.58
C ALA A 98 26.73 5.23 -20.07
N LEU A 99 26.48 4.12 -19.37
CA LEU A 99 26.69 4.03 -17.93
C LEU A 99 28.19 4.02 -17.59
N PRO A 100 28.64 4.89 -16.64
CA PRO A 100 30.01 4.83 -16.15
C PRO A 100 30.23 3.55 -15.35
N GLN A 101 31.47 3.08 -15.25
CA GLN A 101 31.80 1.85 -14.51
C GLN A 101 31.31 1.88 -13.06
N THR A 102 31.45 3.03 -12.41
CA THR A 102 30.94 3.29 -11.05
C THR A 102 29.92 4.41 -11.10
N ILE A 103 28.76 4.18 -10.49
CA ILE A 103 27.65 5.11 -10.42
C ILE A 103 27.57 5.65 -8.99
N THR A 104 27.45 6.95 -8.84
CA THR A 104 27.15 7.59 -7.56
C THR A 104 25.65 7.77 -7.44
N THR A 105 25.09 7.35 -6.31
CA THR A 105 23.66 7.51 -6.01
C THR A 105 23.32 8.97 -5.88
N ALA A 106 22.32 9.43 -6.64
CA ALA A 106 21.69 10.72 -6.42
C ALA A 106 20.36 10.50 -5.65
N TYR A 107 19.95 11.50 -4.88
CA TYR A 107 18.82 11.43 -3.98
C TYR A 107 17.71 12.36 -4.42
N ALA A 108 16.51 11.84 -4.55
CA ALA A 108 15.35 12.62 -4.96
C ALA A 108 14.10 12.27 -4.14
N VAL A 109 13.12 13.16 -4.20
CA VAL A 109 11.81 13.02 -3.57
C VAL A 109 10.74 13.20 -4.63
N VAL A 110 9.70 12.40 -4.57
CA VAL A 110 8.53 12.49 -5.44
C VAL A 110 7.74 13.77 -5.09
N THR A 111 7.50 14.61 -6.07
CA THR A 111 6.77 15.89 -5.91
C THR A 111 5.37 15.87 -6.50
N LYS A 112 5.05 14.81 -7.25
CA LYS A 112 3.74 14.53 -7.80
C LYS A 112 3.55 13.02 -7.87
N LYS A 113 2.39 12.51 -7.44
CA LYS A 113 2.02 11.10 -7.54
C LYS A 113 2.37 10.56 -8.94
N THR A 114 3.07 9.45 -9.01
CA THR A 114 3.69 8.99 -10.26
C THR A 114 3.77 7.47 -10.37
N PRO A 115 3.48 6.89 -11.55
CA PRO A 115 3.73 5.48 -11.78
C PRO A 115 5.22 5.16 -11.86
N VAL A 116 5.58 3.98 -11.41
CA VAL A 116 6.86 3.33 -11.69
C VAL A 116 6.69 2.42 -12.90
N LEU A 117 7.55 2.57 -13.90
CA LEU A 117 7.39 1.95 -15.21
C LEU A 117 8.47 0.88 -15.46
N LEU A 118 8.12 -0.16 -16.22
CA LEU A 118 9.07 -1.16 -16.72
C LEU A 118 10.07 -0.58 -17.72
N TYR A 119 9.64 0.37 -18.55
CA TYR A 119 10.47 1.06 -19.53
C TYR A 119 10.36 2.58 -19.42
N PRO A 120 11.38 3.34 -19.82
CA PRO A 120 11.34 4.79 -19.90
C PRO A 120 10.49 5.24 -21.11
N SER A 121 9.16 5.12 -21.00
CA SER A 121 8.23 5.36 -22.11
C SER A 121 6.85 5.78 -21.63
N ASN A 122 6.16 6.57 -22.47
CA ASN A 122 4.72 6.84 -22.35
C ASN A 122 3.85 5.79 -23.06
N ASP A 123 4.42 4.72 -23.57
CA ASP A 123 3.65 3.66 -24.22
C ASP A 123 2.64 3.06 -23.23
N VAL A 124 1.48 2.71 -23.74
CA VAL A 124 0.43 2.04 -22.98
C VAL A 124 0.25 0.65 -23.54
N TRP A 125 0.48 -0.35 -22.69
CA TRP A 125 0.29 -1.74 -23.03
C TRP A 125 -0.85 -2.35 -22.23
N HIS A 126 -1.62 -3.22 -22.88
CA HIS A 126 -2.73 -3.95 -22.27
C HIS A 126 -2.46 -5.45 -22.34
N LYS A 127 -3.01 -6.21 -21.40
CA LYS A 127 -2.85 -7.68 -21.33
C LYS A 127 -3.32 -8.35 -22.62
N ASP A 128 -4.40 -7.84 -23.21
CA ASP A 128 -4.99 -8.33 -24.46
C ASP A 128 -5.84 -7.23 -25.12
N LYS A 129 -6.44 -7.54 -26.28
CA LYS A 129 -7.31 -6.62 -27.03
C LYS A 129 -8.61 -6.24 -26.31
N LYS A 130 -9.06 -7.07 -25.35
CA LYS A 130 -10.33 -6.91 -24.64
C LYS A 130 -10.17 -6.12 -23.33
N THR A 131 -9.04 -6.32 -22.65
CA THR A 131 -8.75 -5.74 -21.34
C THR A 131 -7.96 -4.43 -21.48
N LYS A 132 -8.67 -3.31 -21.69
CA LYS A 132 -8.04 -2.00 -21.92
C LYS A 132 -7.88 -1.15 -20.65
N ASP A 133 -8.21 -1.68 -19.49
CA ASP A 133 -8.39 -0.89 -18.27
C ASP A 133 -7.08 -0.54 -17.54
N ARG A 134 -6.00 -1.27 -17.76
CA ARG A 134 -4.74 -1.08 -17.06
C ARG A 134 -3.54 -1.08 -18.01
N ASN A 135 -2.65 -0.11 -17.82
CA ASN A 135 -1.34 -0.15 -18.46
C ASN A 135 -0.43 -1.13 -17.69
N ILE A 136 -0.11 -2.27 -18.31
CA ILE A 136 0.72 -3.32 -17.69
C ILE A 136 2.21 -2.95 -17.58
N LEU A 137 2.64 -1.83 -18.19
CA LEU A 137 3.97 -1.27 -17.94
C LEU A 137 4.07 -0.56 -16.58
N HIS A 138 2.95 -0.24 -15.94
CA HIS A 138 2.92 0.33 -14.59
C HIS A 138 3.09 -0.81 -13.57
N ILE A 139 4.21 -0.82 -12.86
CA ILE A 139 4.55 -1.86 -11.87
C ILE A 139 4.31 -1.42 -10.43
N ASP A 140 4.25 -0.11 -10.19
CA ASP A 140 3.99 0.47 -8.87
C ASP A 140 3.54 1.92 -9.04
N GLU A 141 3.20 2.56 -7.93
CA GLU A 141 2.86 3.98 -7.85
C GLU A 141 3.51 4.58 -6.60
N LEU A 142 4.18 5.71 -6.77
CA LEU A 142 4.78 6.45 -5.66
C LEU A 142 3.98 7.69 -5.33
N ALA A 143 3.77 7.89 -4.03
CA ALA A 143 3.08 9.05 -3.47
C ALA A 143 3.99 10.28 -3.39
N ILE A 144 3.37 11.45 -3.22
CA ILE A 144 4.09 12.70 -2.94
C ILE A 144 4.85 12.55 -1.62
N GLY A 145 6.11 12.95 -1.62
CA GLY A 145 7.01 12.83 -0.46
C GLY A 145 7.75 11.49 -0.38
N GLU A 146 7.46 10.49 -1.23
CA GLU A 146 8.24 9.25 -1.21
C GLU A 146 9.68 9.48 -1.68
N PRO A 147 10.68 9.04 -0.88
CA PRO A 147 12.09 9.16 -1.23
C PRO A 147 12.48 8.05 -2.22
N VAL A 148 13.36 8.40 -3.15
CA VAL A 148 13.95 7.45 -4.10
C VAL A 148 15.46 7.68 -4.25
N ALA A 149 16.20 6.60 -4.52
CA ALA A 149 17.58 6.65 -4.96
C ALA A 149 17.60 6.61 -6.49
N VAL A 150 18.23 7.60 -7.12
CA VAL A 150 18.33 7.71 -8.58
C VAL A 150 19.57 7.00 -9.06
N LEU A 151 19.41 6.08 -10.02
CA LEU A 151 20.43 5.16 -10.50
C LEU A 151 20.98 5.54 -11.88
N SER A 152 20.11 5.99 -12.77
CA SER A 152 20.48 6.41 -14.13
C SER A 152 19.41 7.29 -14.75
N ILE A 153 19.70 7.80 -15.96
CA ILE A 153 18.76 8.58 -16.76
C ILE A 153 18.59 7.92 -18.14
N SER A 154 17.37 7.95 -18.68
CA SER A 154 17.07 7.48 -20.02
C SER A 154 17.82 8.27 -21.11
N ASN A 155 17.96 7.69 -22.31
CA ASN A 155 18.64 8.31 -23.43
C ASN A 155 17.97 9.64 -23.86
N ASP A 156 16.64 9.68 -23.85
CA ASP A 156 15.84 10.88 -24.15
C ASP A 156 15.78 11.89 -22.98
N LYS A 157 16.43 11.57 -21.83
CA LYS A 157 16.48 12.39 -20.60
C LYS A 157 15.12 12.72 -19.99
N ARG A 158 14.09 11.94 -20.30
CA ARG A 158 12.72 12.15 -19.80
C ARG A 158 12.36 11.29 -18.60
N TYR A 159 13.19 10.28 -18.28
CA TYR A 159 12.96 9.35 -17.20
C TYR A 159 14.23 9.09 -16.39
N TYR A 160 14.06 8.92 -15.08
CA TYR A 160 15.09 8.38 -14.19
C TYR A 160 14.77 6.93 -13.83
N LEU A 161 15.78 6.07 -13.87
CA LEU A 161 15.71 4.78 -13.20
C LEU A 161 15.93 5.01 -11.71
N VAL A 162 15.00 4.55 -10.90
CA VAL A 162 15.03 4.76 -9.45
C VAL A 162 14.88 3.46 -8.67
N GLN A 163 15.42 3.44 -7.46
CA GLN A 163 15.09 2.48 -6.42
C GLN A 163 14.14 3.14 -5.42
N SER A 164 12.96 2.57 -5.24
CA SER A 164 12.04 2.86 -4.14
C SER A 164 12.19 1.81 -3.03
N ARG A 165 11.33 1.85 -2.00
CA ARG A 165 11.31 0.82 -0.96
C ARG A 165 10.97 -0.57 -1.48
N PHE A 166 10.11 -0.66 -2.50
CA PHE A 166 9.52 -1.94 -2.96
C PHE A 166 9.94 -2.33 -4.36
N ASN A 167 10.24 -1.35 -5.19
CA ASN A 167 10.44 -1.56 -6.62
C ASN A 167 11.62 -0.76 -7.15
N ARG A 168 12.12 -1.23 -8.28
CA ARG A 168 13.04 -0.52 -9.13
C ARG A 168 12.37 -0.33 -10.48
N GLY A 169 12.46 0.87 -11.06
CA GLY A 169 11.84 1.15 -12.34
C GLY A 169 11.99 2.61 -12.76
N TRP A 170 11.34 2.98 -13.84
CA TRP A 170 11.49 4.28 -14.48
C TRP A 170 10.38 5.24 -14.05
N ILE A 171 10.76 6.48 -13.72
CA ILE A 171 9.85 7.56 -13.33
C ILE A 171 10.13 8.79 -14.17
N SER A 172 9.09 9.52 -14.54
CA SER A 172 9.23 10.80 -15.28
C SER A 172 10.02 11.82 -14.46
N VAL A 173 11.00 12.48 -15.10
CA VAL A 173 11.89 13.46 -14.47
C VAL A 173 11.13 14.63 -13.84
N VAL A 174 9.99 15.04 -14.42
CA VAL A 174 9.20 16.18 -13.94
C VAL A 174 8.50 15.94 -12.60
N ASN A 175 8.40 14.68 -12.20
CA ASN A 175 7.74 14.28 -10.95
C ASN A 175 8.72 14.09 -9.78
N LEU A 176 10.03 14.29 -10.01
CA LEU A 176 11.09 14.14 -9.02
C LEU A 176 11.82 15.46 -8.78
N ALA A 177 12.26 15.69 -7.57
CA ALA A 177 13.15 16.80 -7.23
C ALA A 177 14.35 16.29 -6.44
N PHE A 178 15.56 16.70 -6.84
CA PHE A 178 16.82 16.32 -6.22
C PHE A 178 17.07 17.08 -4.93
N THR A 179 17.71 16.40 -3.98
CA THR A 179 18.09 16.96 -2.70
C THR A 179 19.39 16.35 -2.18
N ARG A 180 19.93 16.92 -1.11
CA ARG A 180 21.10 16.38 -0.42
C ARG A 180 20.70 15.16 0.43
N TYR A 181 21.65 14.25 0.63
CA TYR A 181 21.44 13.02 1.43
C TYR A 181 20.77 13.28 2.81
N ILE A 182 21.28 14.25 3.57
CA ILE A 182 20.73 14.60 4.89
C ILE A 182 19.25 15.02 4.83
N SER A 183 18.88 15.83 3.83
CA SER A 183 17.49 16.24 3.63
C SER A 183 16.61 15.11 3.13
N TRP A 184 17.16 14.21 2.32
CA TRP A 184 16.49 13.02 1.83
C TRP A 184 16.19 12.04 2.96
N LEU A 185 17.11 11.87 3.93
CA LEU A 185 16.90 11.00 5.10
C LEU A 185 15.66 11.37 5.91
N LYS A 186 15.27 12.65 5.96
CA LYS A 186 14.04 13.09 6.62
C LYS A 186 12.78 12.47 6.00
N PHE A 187 12.81 12.14 4.73
CA PHE A 187 11.72 11.44 4.02
C PHE A 187 11.84 9.92 4.15
N VAL A 188 13.05 9.39 4.28
CA VAL A 188 13.27 7.94 4.46
C VAL A 188 12.82 7.48 5.83
N LYS A 189 13.23 8.20 6.88
CA LYS A 189 12.87 7.94 8.28
C LYS A 189 12.43 9.24 8.95
N PRO A 190 11.18 9.67 8.73
CA PRO A 190 10.66 10.90 9.31
C PRO A 190 10.55 10.79 10.84
N SER A 191 10.94 11.85 11.56
CA SER A 191 10.72 12.02 13.00
C SER A 191 9.42 12.78 13.28
N ASP A 192 9.18 13.82 12.48
CA ASP A 192 8.08 14.74 12.64
C ASP A 192 7.21 14.70 11.40
N PHE A 193 6.08 14.00 11.49
CA PHE A 193 5.21 13.77 10.36
C PHE A 193 3.76 13.54 10.79
N ALA A 194 2.86 13.67 9.84
CA ALA A 194 1.50 13.19 9.93
C ALA A 194 1.24 12.12 8.87
N VAL A 195 0.42 11.13 9.22
CA VAL A 195 -0.09 10.14 8.26
C VAL A 195 -1.53 10.49 7.88
N VAL A 196 -1.87 10.35 6.62
CA VAL A 196 -3.23 10.56 6.12
C VAL A 196 -4.13 9.42 6.57
N LYS A 197 -5.25 9.74 7.22
CA LYS A 197 -6.26 8.78 7.71
C LYS A 197 -7.36 8.51 6.69
N GLU A 198 -7.70 9.51 5.90
CA GLU A 198 -8.80 9.39 4.93
C GLU A 198 -8.35 8.68 3.66
N PRO A 199 -9.24 7.94 2.99
CA PRO A 199 -8.94 7.32 1.71
C PRO A 199 -8.39 8.31 0.67
N VAL A 200 -8.89 9.54 0.66
CA VAL A 200 -8.45 10.65 -0.19
C VAL A 200 -8.33 11.92 0.61
N TYR A 201 -7.20 12.58 0.51
CA TYR A 201 -6.98 13.89 1.10
C TYR A 201 -6.31 14.83 0.10
N SER A 202 -6.95 15.94 -0.25
CA SER A 202 -6.43 16.91 -1.22
C SER A 202 -6.15 18.25 -0.56
N ILE A 203 -4.95 18.78 -0.77
CA ILE A 203 -4.53 20.11 -0.31
C ILE A 203 -4.39 21.00 -1.54
N THR A 204 -5.13 22.11 -1.59
CA THR A 204 -5.04 23.07 -2.70
C THR A 204 -4.43 24.37 -2.21
N LEU A 205 -3.33 24.78 -2.84
CA LEU A 205 -2.65 26.05 -2.58
C LEU A 205 -2.86 27.03 -3.73
N GLY A 206 -2.87 28.31 -3.38
CA GLY A 206 -3.00 29.42 -4.32
C GLY A 206 -4.46 29.73 -4.68
N THR A 207 -4.71 31.01 -4.98
CA THR A 207 -6.03 31.51 -5.40
C THR A 207 -6.16 31.60 -6.92
N LYS A 208 -5.12 32.07 -7.63
CA LYS A 208 -5.08 32.18 -9.10
C LYS A 208 -4.46 30.94 -9.74
N ASP A 209 -3.25 30.57 -9.31
CA ASP A 209 -2.53 29.38 -9.82
C ASP A 209 -2.71 28.23 -8.83
N LYS A 210 -3.91 27.64 -8.84
CA LYS A 210 -4.27 26.56 -7.94
C LYS A 210 -3.40 25.33 -8.22
N LYS A 211 -2.62 24.90 -7.23
CA LYS A 211 -1.88 23.65 -7.23
C LYS A 211 -2.48 22.72 -6.19
N THR A 212 -2.92 21.54 -6.63
CA THR A 212 -3.48 20.52 -5.75
C THR A 212 -2.45 19.42 -5.51
N TYR A 213 -2.37 18.98 -4.27
CA TYR A 213 -1.60 17.84 -3.80
C TYR A 213 -2.57 16.78 -3.33
N ASP A 214 -2.60 15.66 -4.05
CA ASP A 214 -3.51 14.55 -3.75
C ASP A 214 -2.76 13.47 -3.00
N TYR A 215 -3.20 13.20 -1.79
CA TYR A 215 -2.71 12.16 -0.90
C TYR A 215 -3.76 11.08 -0.72
N SER A 216 -3.29 9.88 -0.44
CA SER A 216 -4.11 8.72 -0.13
C SER A 216 -3.86 8.28 1.32
N MET A 217 -4.76 7.48 1.87
CA MET A 217 -4.58 6.88 3.19
C MET A 217 -3.19 6.23 3.32
N GLY A 218 -2.53 6.45 4.43
CA GLY A 218 -1.19 5.93 4.72
C GLY A 218 -0.04 6.72 4.09
N ASP A 219 -0.32 7.75 3.27
CA ASP A 219 0.74 8.66 2.81
C ASP A 219 1.23 9.53 3.98
N VAL A 220 2.53 9.81 3.95
CA VAL A 220 3.22 10.56 5.01
C VAL A 220 3.50 11.99 4.55
N ILE A 221 3.15 12.96 5.39
CA ILE A 221 3.42 14.38 5.18
C ILE A 221 4.36 14.83 6.31
N LEU A 222 5.56 15.32 5.98
CA LEU A 222 6.47 15.89 6.97
C LEU A 222 5.83 17.13 7.62
N LEU A 223 6.10 17.35 8.90
CA LEU A 223 5.60 18.51 9.64
C LEU A 223 6.66 19.59 9.81
N ASP A 224 6.24 20.84 9.68
CA ASP A 224 7.00 21.98 10.12
C ASP A 224 6.78 22.16 11.63
N THR A 225 7.73 21.71 12.43
CA THR A 225 7.65 21.74 13.90
C THR A 225 7.66 23.16 14.47
N THR A 226 8.15 24.13 13.71
CA THR A 226 8.18 25.54 14.15
C THR A 226 6.84 26.25 13.94
N ALA A 227 6.07 25.83 12.94
CA ALA A 227 4.77 26.38 12.59
C ALA A 227 3.59 25.56 13.16
N SER A 228 3.82 24.27 13.48
CA SER A 228 2.80 23.35 13.98
C SER A 228 2.46 23.60 15.45
N SER A 229 1.18 23.39 15.80
CA SER A 229 0.72 23.25 17.18
C SER A 229 -0.12 21.96 17.29
N PHE A 230 -0.45 21.53 18.52
CA PHE A 230 -1.17 20.29 18.78
C PHE A 230 -2.47 20.16 17.96
N ASN A 231 -3.23 21.25 17.82
CA ASN A 231 -4.50 21.29 17.10
C ASN A 231 -4.38 21.84 15.68
N LYS A 232 -3.18 22.21 15.22
CA LYS A 232 -2.94 22.79 13.89
C LYS A 232 -1.62 22.27 13.33
N PRO A 233 -1.57 21.02 12.86
CA PRO A 233 -0.39 20.51 12.18
C PRO A 233 -0.16 21.26 10.88
N VAL A 234 1.07 21.67 10.62
CA VAL A 234 1.49 22.32 9.37
C VAL A 234 2.36 21.38 8.57
N GLY A 235 1.88 20.96 7.41
CA GLY A 235 2.56 20.04 6.53
C GLY A 235 3.58 20.74 5.62
N ILE A 236 4.69 20.06 5.36
CA ILE A 236 5.72 20.42 4.38
C ILE A 236 5.41 19.71 3.06
N LEU A 237 5.06 20.48 2.03
CA LEU A 237 4.68 19.97 0.71
C LEU A 237 5.87 20.10 -0.25
N PRO A 238 6.44 18.97 -0.73
CA PRO A 238 7.59 18.98 -1.62
C PRO A 238 7.22 19.53 -3.00
N GLN A 239 8.12 20.33 -3.58
CA GLN A 239 8.00 20.91 -4.90
C GLN A 239 9.25 20.67 -5.73
N ASN A 240 9.06 20.57 -7.04
CA ASN A 240 10.13 20.60 -8.00
C ASN A 240 10.29 22.05 -8.54
N THR A 241 11.42 22.69 -8.23
CA THR A 241 11.81 23.97 -8.81
C THR A 241 13.07 23.76 -9.61
N ASN A 242 12.95 23.67 -10.94
CA ASN A 242 14.07 23.43 -11.85
C ASN A 242 14.92 22.17 -11.49
N GLY A 243 14.25 21.09 -11.09
CA GLY A 243 14.89 19.83 -10.68
C GLY A 243 15.34 19.78 -9.21
N ILE A 244 15.28 20.88 -8.48
CA ILE A 244 15.71 20.96 -7.08
C ILE A 244 14.49 20.94 -6.15
N LEU A 245 14.62 20.21 -5.04
CA LEU A 245 13.61 20.12 -4.01
C LEU A 245 13.46 21.44 -3.26
N THR A 246 12.27 22.00 -3.33
CA THR A 246 11.81 23.13 -2.54
C THR A 246 10.53 22.76 -1.80
N TYR A 247 10.05 23.61 -0.91
CA TYR A 247 8.91 23.31 -0.05
C TYR A 247 7.90 24.47 -0.05
N LYS A 248 6.64 24.10 0.09
CA LYS A 248 5.57 24.98 0.60
C LYS A 248 4.99 24.37 1.86
N THR A 249 4.36 25.17 2.68
CA THR A 249 3.67 24.74 3.89
C THR A 249 2.17 24.92 3.73
N ALA A 250 1.40 24.08 4.41
CA ALA A 250 -0.05 24.17 4.49
C ALA A 250 -0.54 23.69 5.86
N GLU A 251 -1.56 24.33 6.41
CA GLU A 251 -2.30 23.75 7.55
C GLU A 251 -2.98 22.46 7.09
N LEU A 252 -2.85 21.41 7.89
CA LEU A 252 -3.49 20.11 7.66
C LEU A 252 -4.76 20.02 8.51
N SER A 253 -5.80 19.38 7.97
CA SER A 253 -7.01 19.09 8.74
C SER A 253 -6.71 18.02 9.81
N PRO A 254 -6.89 18.31 11.11
CA PRO A 254 -6.70 17.31 12.16
C PRO A 254 -7.63 16.09 12.03
N ASP A 255 -8.78 16.27 11.37
CA ASP A 255 -9.73 15.20 11.11
C ASP A 255 -9.26 14.26 10.02
N SER A 256 -8.43 14.75 9.08
CA SER A 256 -7.95 14.00 7.92
C SER A 256 -6.56 13.38 8.12
N VAL A 257 -5.80 13.84 9.12
CA VAL A 257 -4.46 13.32 9.40
C VAL A 257 -4.31 12.89 10.86
N ASN A 258 -3.29 12.05 11.12
CA ASN A 258 -2.84 11.69 12.46
C ASN A 258 -1.37 12.09 12.60
N VAL A 259 -0.99 12.78 13.65
CA VAL A 259 0.42 13.08 13.94
C VAL A 259 1.12 11.79 14.33
N GLY A 260 2.16 11.40 13.58
CA GLY A 260 2.74 10.06 13.64
C GLY A 260 1.84 9.01 12.99
N PHE A 261 2.23 7.74 13.08
CA PHE A 261 1.39 6.63 12.65
C PHE A 261 0.24 6.38 13.63
N ILE A 262 -0.88 5.90 13.12
CA ILE A 262 -1.95 5.35 13.96
C ILE A 262 -1.37 4.13 14.70
N ASN A 263 -1.81 3.92 15.96
CA ASN A 263 -1.30 2.81 16.76
C ASN A 263 -1.36 1.47 15.98
N PRO A 264 -0.25 0.72 15.88
CA PRO A 264 -0.15 -0.47 15.02
C PRO A 264 -0.86 -1.68 15.62
N THR A 265 -2.17 -1.67 15.54
CA THR A 265 -3.05 -2.76 15.98
C THR A 265 -3.91 -3.29 14.85
N ARG A 266 -4.32 -4.57 14.95
CA ARG A 266 -5.25 -5.20 14.01
C ARG A 266 -6.58 -4.45 13.96
N LYS A 267 -7.06 -3.98 15.12
CA LYS A 267 -8.25 -3.12 15.24
C LYS A 267 -8.17 -1.90 14.34
N ASN A 268 -7.04 -1.21 14.35
CA ASN A 268 -6.86 -0.01 13.55
C ASN A 268 -6.73 -0.32 12.05
N ILE A 269 -6.16 -1.46 11.66
CA ILE A 269 -6.19 -1.91 10.24
C ILE A 269 -7.63 -2.04 9.76
N LEU A 270 -8.47 -2.75 10.54
CA LEU A 270 -9.87 -2.94 10.19
C LEU A 270 -10.65 -1.62 10.18
N ALA A 271 -10.42 -0.76 11.17
CA ALA A 271 -11.05 0.55 11.23
C ALA A 271 -10.71 1.41 10.00
N GLN A 272 -9.43 1.44 9.60
CA GLN A 272 -8.99 2.18 8.43
C GLN A 272 -9.55 1.58 7.12
N ALA A 273 -9.53 0.25 6.97
CA ALA A 273 -10.12 -0.42 5.81
C ALA A 273 -11.63 -0.13 5.68
N ARG A 274 -12.36 -0.04 6.80
CA ARG A 274 -13.80 0.29 6.80
C ARG A 274 -14.11 1.70 6.29
N LEU A 275 -13.19 2.65 6.38
CA LEU A 275 -13.43 4.01 5.86
C LEU A 275 -13.72 4.01 4.34
N TYR A 276 -13.18 3.05 3.61
CA TYR A 276 -13.50 2.89 2.19
C TYR A 276 -14.96 2.52 1.93
N LYS A 277 -15.64 1.86 2.88
CA LYS A 277 -17.07 1.51 2.78
C LYS A 277 -17.97 2.75 2.64
N ASN A 278 -17.55 3.90 3.15
CA ASN A 278 -18.35 5.12 3.19
C ASN A 278 -18.10 6.06 2.01
N LEU A 279 -17.25 5.66 1.06
CA LEU A 279 -16.97 6.49 -0.11
C LEU A 279 -18.14 6.50 -1.08
N SER A 280 -18.49 7.69 -1.57
CA SER A 280 -19.50 7.86 -2.60
C SER A 280 -18.95 7.47 -3.98
N ARG A 281 -19.84 7.13 -4.92
CA ARG A 281 -19.46 6.79 -6.30
C ARG A 281 -18.69 7.91 -7.01
N SER A 282 -18.98 9.18 -6.70
CA SER A 282 -18.22 10.32 -7.23
C SER A 282 -16.78 10.36 -6.71
N SER A 283 -16.53 9.84 -5.51
CA SER A 283 -15.18 9.66 -4.96
C SER A 283 -14.45 8.49 -5.62
N TYR A 284 -15.16 7.42 -6.01
CA TYR A 284 -14.60 6.29 -6.75
C TYR A 284 -14.00 6.68 -8.10
N SER A 285 -14.60 7.63 -8.82
CA SER A 285 -14.08 8.06 -10.12
C SER A 285 -12.72 8.78 -10.05
N LYS A 286 -12.37 9.30 -8.88
CA LYS A 286 -11.07 9.97 -8.61
C LYS A 286 -9.99 9.02 -8.10
N LEU A 287 -10.35 7.80 -7.70
CA LEU A 287 -9.47 6.82 -7.09
C LEU A 287 -9.35 5.60 -7.98
N ASP A 288 -8.33 5.57 -8.84
CA ASP A 288 -7.89 4.31 -9.48
C ASP A 288 -7.53 3.23 -8.45
N GLU A 289 -7.33 3.63 -7.20
CA GLU A 289 -6.95 2.76 -6.08
C GLU A 289 -8.08 1.83 -5.64
N ILE A 290 -9.33 2.28 -5.69
CA ILE A 290 -10.49 1.49 -5.19
C ILE A 290 -10.83 0.31 -6.11
N ARG A 291 -10.34 0.32 -7.33
CA ARG A 291 -10.47 -0.84 -8.23
C ARG A 291 -9.51 -1.98 -7.91
N SER A 292 -8.70 -1.85 -6.85
CA SER A 292 -7.73 -2.86 -6.44
C SER A 292 -7.81 -3.08 -4.93
N ASN A 293 -8.25 -4.27 -4.53
CA ASN A 293 -8.29 -4.69 -3.12
C ASN A 293 -6.90 -4.60 -2.49
N SER A 294 -5.85 -5.00 -3.21
CA SER A 294 -4.47 -4.93 -2.71
C SER A 294 -4.07 -3.50 -2.35
N LYS A 295 -4.37 -2.52 -3.20
CA LYS A 295 -4.07 -1.12 -2.91
C LYS A 295 -4.81 -0.61 -1.68
N MET A 296 -6.11 -0.87 -1.58
CA MET A 296 -6.93 -0.45 -0.45
C MET A 296 -6.41 -1.01 0.87
N PHE A 297 -6.16 -2.32 0.94
CA PHE A 297 -5.65 -2.93 2.17
C PHE A 297 -4.21 -2.49 2.47
N ALA A 298 -3.35 -2.36 1.45
CA ALA A 298 -2.01 -1.80 1.64
C ALA A 298 -2.05 -0.40 2.27
N ARG A 299 -2.97 0.44 1.84
CA ARG A 299 -3.16 1.79 2.39
C ARG A 299 -3.57 1.75 3.87
N ALA A 300 -4.48 0.85 4.25
CA ALA A 300 -4.85 0.65 5.64
C ALA A 300 -3.66 0.22 6.51
N TYR A 301 -2.83 -0.72 6.02
CA TYR A 301 -1.60 -1.12 6.71
C TYR A 301 -0.57 0.01 6.80
N ARG A 302 -0.40 0.82 5.73
CA ARG A 302 0.54 1.96 5.73
C ARG A 302 0.15 3.02 6.76
N SER A 303 -1.15 3.22 7.01
CA SER A 303 -1.61 4.21 8.01
C SER A 303 -1.15 3.89 9.43
N ILE A 304 -0.88 2.63 9.74
CA ILE A 304 -0.34 2.17 11.03
C ILE A 304 1.18 1.95 11.00
N GLY A 305 1.88 2.34 9.94
CA GLY A 305 3.33 2.28 9.81
C GLY A 305 3.89 0.98 9.23
N ILE A 306 3.06 0.05 8.77
CA ILE A 306 3.51 -1.14 8.04
C ILE A 306 3.65 -0.78 6.56
N HIS A 307 4.87 -0.82 6.03
CA HIS A 307 5.20 -0.48 4.66
C HIS A 307 4.74 -1.58 3.70
N MET A 308 3.43 -1.62 3.43
CA MET A 308 2.83 -2.63 2.56
C MET A 308 2.95 -2.23 1.09
N PRO A 309 3.42 -3.14 0.18
CA PRO A 309 3.37 -2.91 -1.26
C PRO A 309 1.94 -2.75 -1.77
N LEU A 310 1.74 -1.90 -2.79
CA LEU A 310 0.41 -1.65 -3.37
C LEU A 310 -0.01 -2.73 -4.37
N ASP A 311 0.95 -3.34 -5.07
CA ASP A 311 0.64 -4.38 -6.04
C ASP A 311 0.45 -5.74 -5.37
N TYR A 312 -0.43 -6.55 -5.98
CA TYR A 312 -0.84 -7.85 -5.45
C TYR A 312 0.33 -8.83 -5.30
N ASP A 313 1.21 -8.95 -6.31
CA ASP A 313 2.29 -9.93 -6.32
C ASP A 313 3.33 -9.64 -5.22
N ASN A 314 3.71 -8.37 -5.08
CA ASN A 314 4.61 -7.95 -4.01
C ASN A 314 3.92 -8.07 -2.63
N MET A 315 2.63 -7.76 -2.50
CA MET A 315 1.89 -7.98 -1.26
C MET A 315 1.88 -9.46 -0.87
N LYS A 316 1.63 -10.34 -1.83
CA LYS A 316 1.68 -11.81 -1.67
C LYS A 316 3.09 -12.25 -1.24
N ALA A 317 4.14 -11.72 -1.87
CA ALA A 317 5.53 -12.03 -1.53
C ALA A 317 5.94 -11.51 -0.13
N ALA A 318 5.40 -10.37 0.30
CA ALA A 318 5.74 -9.70 1.54
C ALA A 318 5.28 -10.41 2.82
N CYS A 319 4.39 -11.41 2.73
CA CYS A 319 3.85 -12.13 3.89
C CYS A 319 4.96 -12.76 4.75
N ALA A 320 4.92 -12.50 6.06
CA ALA A 320 5.86 -13.09 7.02
C ALA A 320 5.57 -14.58 7.26
N LYS A 321 4.30 -14.94 7.35
CA LYS A 321 3.83 -16.34 7.48
C LYS A 321 2.68 -16.56 6.50
N ARG A 322 2.59 -17.77 5.96
CA ARG A 322 1.51 -18.24 5.09
C ARG A 322 0.89 -19.50 5.65
N ILE A 323 -0.43 -19.50 5.77
CA ILE A 323 -1.20 -20.67 6.15
C ILE A 323 -1.85 -21.19 4.86
N GLY A 324 -1.25 -22.20 4.22
CA GLY A 324 -1.72 -22.77 2.95
C GLY A 324 -3.09 -23.46 3.08
N LEU A 325 -3.96 -23.26 2.10
CA LEU A 325 -5.31 -23.83 2.05
C LEU A 325 -5.55 -24.69 0.80
N VAL A 326 -4.70 -24.60 -0.20
CA VAL A 326 -4.79 -25.41 -1.45
C VAL A 326 -4.69 -26.89 -1.13
N GLY A 327 -5.56 -27.69 -1.75
CA GLY A 327 -5.59 -29.15 -1.57
C GLY A 327 -6.17 -29.64 -0.24
N LYS A 328 -6.62 -28.73 0.64
CA LYS A 328 -7.27 -29.11 1.90
C LYS A 328 -8.76 -29.35 1.72
N THR A 329 -9.31 -30.30 2.50
CA THR A 329 -10.76 -30.47 2.62
C THR A 329 -11.40 -29.24 3.30
N TYR A 330 -12.72 -29.15 3.25
CA TYR A 330 -13.46 -28.08 3.89
C TYR A 330 -13.15 -27.99 5.41
N GLU A 331 -13.15 -29.13 6.11
CA GLU A 331 -12.87 -29.20 7.56
C GLU A 331 -11.41 -28.83 7.87
N GLN A 332 -10.47 -29.25 7.02
CA GLN A 332 -9.07 -28.87 7.15
C GLN A 332 -8.85 -27.37 6.92
N LYS A 333 -9.58 -26.78 5.97
CA LYS A 333 -9.55 -25.33 5.77
C LYS A 333 -10.10 -24.61 7.00
N LEU A 334 -11.23 -25.06 7.56
CA LEU A 334 -11.80 -24.49 8.78
C LEU A 334 -10.82 -24.53 9.95
N SER A 335 -10.19 -25.68 10.20
CA SER A 335 -9.22 -25.81 11.29
C SER A 335 -8.00 -24.90 11.09
N SER A 336 -7.63 -24.60 9.84
CA SER A 336 -6.53 -23.66 9.55
C SER A 336 -6.82 -22.21 9.99
N TYR A 337 -8.09 -21.83 10.13
CA TYR A 337 -8.47 -20.52 10.62
C TYR A 337 -8.28 -20.33 12.14
N ALA A 338 -8.01 -21.40 12.88
CA ALA A 338 -7.65 -21.30 14.31
C ALA A 338 -6.42 -20.42 14.55
N ASP A 339 -5.49 -20.39 13.58
CA ASP A 339 -4.26 -19.57 13.63
C ASP A 339 -4.43 -18.20 12.96
N ALA A 340 -5.57 -17.96 12.31
CA ALA A 340 -5.85 -16.67 11.67
C ALA A 340 -6.41 -15.66 12.68
N ARG A 341 -6.19 -14.39 12.40
CA ARG A 341 -6.68 -13.29 13.24
C ARG A 341 -7.31 -12.21 12.35
N PRO A 342 -8.31 -11.48 12.84
CA PRO A 342 -8.85 -10.32 12.15
C PRO A 342 -7.70 -9.38 11.70
N GLY A 343 -7.78 -8.88 10.48
CA GLY A 343 -6.71 -8.09 9.88
C GLY A 343 -5.66 -8.91 9.11
N ASP A 344 -5.68 -10.24 9.13
CA ASP A 344 -4.89 -11.05 8.20
C ASP A 344 -5.47 -10.97 6.78
N LEU A 345 -4.66 -11.23 5.76
CA LEU A 345 -5.07 -11.16 4.38
C LEU A 345 -5.39 -12.55 3.82
N LEU A 346 -6.48 -12.66 3.08
CA LEU A 346 -6.95 -13.87 2.42
C LEU A 346 -6.62 -13.76 0.93
N PHE A 347 -5.69 -14.57 0.45
CA PHE A 347 -5.23 -14.54 -0.93
C PHE A 347 -5.98 -15.56 -1.79
N PHE A 348 -6.57 -15.08 -2.87
CA PHE A 348 -7.12 -15.85 -3.99
C PHE A 348 -6.09 -15.97 -5.11
N GLU A 349 -6.45 -16.52 -6.26
CA GLU A 349 -5.53 -16.62 -7.41
C GLU A 349 -5.04 -15.24 -7.88
N ASP A 350 -5.95 -14.29 -8.07
CA ASP A 350 -5.69 -12.97 -8.66
C ASP A 350 -6.12 -11.80 -7.77
N ASP A 351 -6.60 -12.05 -6.54
CA ASP A 351 -7.16 -11.02 -5.68
C ASP A 351 -6.92 -11.31 -4.18
N VAL A 352 -7.22 -10.34 -3.34
CA VAL A 352 -7.02 -10.42 -1.90
C VAL A 352 -8.23 -9.84 -1.16
N ALA A 353 -8.62 -10.47 -0.05
CA ALA A 353 -9.59 -9.95 0.90
C ALA A 353 -8.95 -9.74 2.28
N LEU A 354 -9.61 -8.98 3.13
CA LEU A 354 -9.19 -8.76 4.51
C LEU A 354 -10.07 -9.62 5.45
N LEU A 355 -9.45 -10.42 6.29
CA LEU A 355 -10.16 -11.17 7.31
C LEU A 355 -10.73 -10.21 8.36
N TYR A 356 -12.07 -10.14 8.44
CA TYR A 356 -12.72 -9.12 9.25
C TYR A 356 -13.08 -9.61 10.66
N GLY A 357 -13.51 -10.85 10.79
CA GLY A 357 -13.92 -11.47 12.05
C GLY A 357 -15.01 -12.52 11.86
N ALA A 358 -15.37 -13.20 12.92
CA ALA A 358 -16.51 -14.12 12.95
C ALA A 358 -17.80 -13.34 13.18
N THR A 359 -18.90 -13.70 12.50
CA THR A 359 -20.21 -13.14 12.83
C THR A 359 -20.91 -14.02 13.87
N PRO A 360 -21.54 -13.46 14.89
CA PRO A 360 -22.22 -14.24 15.95
C PRO A 360 -23.28 -15.19 15.40
N ARG A 361 -24.01 -14.76 14.38
CA ARG A 361 -25.05 -15.54 13.73
C ARG A 361 -24.51 -16.83 13.11
N TYR A 362 -23.29 -16.79 12.57
CA TYR A 362 -22.68 -17.89 11.82
C TYR A 362 -21.64 -18.65 12.63
N ALA A 363 -21.07 -18.08 13.67
CA ALA A 363 -20.13 -18.76 14.58
C ALA A 363 -20.75 -20.00 15.25
N ARG A 364 -22.07 -20.04 15.41
CA ARG A 364 -22.80 -21.23 15.93
C ARG A 364 -22.82 -22.39 14.95
N HIS A 365 -22.74 -22.14 13.65
CA HIS A 365 -22.86 -23.16 12.61
C HIS A 365 -21.51 -23.58 12.02
N ILE A 366 -20.52 -22.71 12.04
CA ILE A 366 -19.21 -22.99 11.46
C ILE A 366 -18.13 -22.28 12.29
N GLN A 367 -17.46 -23.06 13.15
CA GLN A 367 -16.37 -22.54 13.96
C GLN A 367 -15.25 -22.00 13.08
N GLY A 368 -14.85 -20.74 13.30
CA GLY A 368 -13.66 -20.14 12.71
C GLY A 368 -13.80 -19.50 11.33
N ILE A 369 -14.97 -19.54 10.67
CA ILE A 369 -15.17 -18.75 9.46
C ILE A 369 -15.62 -17.35 9.82
N ALA A 370 -14.92 -16.39 9.25
CA ALA A 370 -15.15 -14.97 9.46
C ALA A 370 -15.75 -14.32 8.22
N ALA A 371 -16.47 -13.23 8.44
CA ALA A 371 -16.78 -12.29 7.39
C ALA A 371 -15.50 -11.56 6.95
N TYR A 372 -15.45 -11.05 5.73
CA TYR A 372 -14.32 -10.31 5.22
C TYR A 372 -14.77 -9.00 4.58
N LEU A 373 -13.89 -8.02 4.61
CA LEU A 373 -14.06 -6.78 3.88
C LEU A 373 -13.61 -7.00 2.44
N TYR A 374 -14.52 -6.79 1.51
CA TYR A 374 -14.32 -7.13 0.12
C TYR A 374 -14.62 -5.93 -0.78
N VAL A 375 -13.77 -5.68 -1.75
CA VAL A 375 -14.02 -4.76 -2.85
C VAL A 375 -14.40 -5.56 -4.08
N ASP A 376 -15.41 -5.13 -4.74
CA ASP A 376 -16.20 -5.86 -5.75
C ASP A 376 -15.48 -6.06 -7.10
N SER A 377 -14.18 -6.34 -7.09
CA SER A 377 -13.40 -6.62 -8.30
C SER A 377 -13.55 -8.06 -8.80
N VAL A 378 -14.12 -8.94 -7.97
CA VAL A 378 -14.22 -10.40 -8.25
C VAL A 378 -15.57 -10.81 -8.84
N LEU A 379 -16.56 -9.92 -8.82
CA LEU A 379 -17.85 -10.17 -9.47
C LEU A 379 -17.71 -10.14 -10.99
N ASN A 380 -18.47 -11.01 -11.69
CA ASN A 380 -18.58 -10.88 -13.11
C ASN A 380 -19.22 -9.53 -13.48
N GLU A 381 -18.97 -9.03 -14.69
CA GLU A 381 -19.36 -7.69 -15.11
C GLU A 381 -20.88 -7.41 -15.00
N VAL A 382 -21.71 -8.44 -15.08
CA VAL A 382 -23.18 -8.33 -15.02
C VAL A 382 -23.65 -8.20 -13.57
N ASP A 383 -23.14 -9.06 -12.69
CA ASP A 383 -23.46 -9.03 -11.26
C ASP A 383 -22.83 -7.82 -10.58
N TYR A 384 -21.63 -7.42 -11.01
CA TYR A 384 -20.98 -6.17 -10.64
C TYR A 384 -21.88 -4.96 -10.93
N LYS A 385 -22.35 -4.81 -12.16
CA LYS A 385 -23.24 -3.69 -12.52
C LYS A 385 -24.54 -3.66 -11.72
N LYS A 386 -25.07 -4.83 -11.38
CA LYS A 386 -26.31 -4.97 -10.59
C LYS A 386 -26.05 -4.59 -9.12
N ILE A 387 -25.01 -5.12 -8.50
CA ILE A 387 -24.66 -4.87 -7.10
C ILE A 387 -24.13 -3.45 -6.91
N VAL A 388 -23.25 -2.94 -7.78
CA VAL A 388 -22.79 -1.54 -7.73
C VAL A 388 -23.92 -0.56 -7.91
N LYS A 389 -24.90 -0.87 -8.76
CA LYS A 389 -26.10 -0.03 -8.92
C LYS A 389 -26.96 -0.02 -7.66
N GLN A 390 -26.97 -1.11 -6.90
CA GLN A 390 -27.79 -1.26 -5.70
C GLN A 390 -27.08 -0.81 -4.43
N TYR A 391 -25.78 -1.08 -4.29
CA TYR A 391 -25.07 -0.91 -3.01
C TYR A 391 -23.90 0.07 -3.06
N ASP A 392 -23.36 0.43 -4.20
CA ASP A 392 -22.26 1.43 -4.39
C ASP A 392 -21.20 1.48 -3.24
N ARG A 393 -20.86 0.32 -2.64
CA ARG A 393 -20.08 0.21 -1.40
C ARG A 393 -19.19 -1.02 -1.38
N ILE A 394 -18.16 -0.95 -0.53
CA ILE A 394 -17.38 -2.10 -0.11
C ILE A 394 -18.24 -2.96 0.81
N LEU A 395 -18.26 -4.27 0.56
CA LEU A 395 -19.09 -5.20 1.30
C LEU A 395 -18.29 -5.94 2.38
N VAL A 396 -18.94 -6.16 3.51
CA VAL A 396 -18.51 -7.18 4.48
C VAL A 396 -19.47 -8.35 4.30
N SER A 397 -18.93 -9.50 3.91
CA SER A 397 -19.76 -10.67 3.64
C SER A 397 -19.17 -11.94 4.24
N ASP A 398 -20.03 -12.94 4.43
CA ASP A 398 -19.62 -14.27 4.87
C ASP A 398 -19.08 -15.06 3.67
N LEU A 399 -17.85 -15.55 3.80
CA LEU A 399 -17.15 -16.31 2.75
C LEU A 399 -17.89 -17.55 2.29
N ARG A 400 -18.79 -18.10 3.08
CA ARG A 400 -19.56 -19.31 2.77
C ARG A 400 -20.70 -19.07 1.78
N TYR A 401 -21.30 -17.87 1.83
CA TYR A 401 -22.45 -17.53 0.99
C TYR A 401 -22.07 -16.79 -0.26
N TYR A 402 -20.85 -16.28 -0.31
CA TYR A 402 -20.39 -15.56 -1.46
C TYR A 402 -19.99 -16.53 -2.58
N THR A 403 -20.68 -16.46 -3.70
CA THR A 403 -20.38 -17.28 -4.87
C THR A 403 -19.69 -16.45 -5.96
N LEU A 404 -18.45 -16.81 -6.24
CA LEU A 404 -17.74 -16.39 -7.44
C LEU A 404 -18.02 -17.40 -8.54
N LYS A 405 -18.66 -16.99 -9.63
CA LYS A 405 -18.90 -17.88 -10.79
C LYS A 405 -19.42 -19.29 -10.42
N ASN A 406 -20.37 -19.35 -9.48
CA ASN A 406 -20.93 -20.60 -8.92
C ASN A 406 -20.03 -21.38 -7.95
N HIS A 407 -18.94 -20.80 -7.47
CA HIS A 407 -18.10 -21.38 -6.43
C HIS A 407 -18.22 -20.59 -5.12
N ILE A 408 -18.13 -21.28 -3.99
CA ILE A 408 -18.08 -20.64 -2.69
C ILE A 408 -16.70 -19.98 -2.53
N ALA A 409 -16.65 -18.67 -2.29
CA ALA A 409 -15.40 -17.89 -2.20
C ALA A 409 -14.39 -18.53 -1.23
N PHE A 410 -14.86 -19.12 -0.12
CA PHE A 410 -14.04 -19.86 0.82
C PHE A 410 -13.23 -21.00 0.20
N SER A 411 -13.77 -21.70 -0.83
CA SER A 411 -13.06 -22.80 -1.48
C SER A 411 -11.89 -22.31 -2.37
N GLU A 412 -11.92 -21.05 -2.80
CA GLU A 412 -10.95 -20.45 -3.71
C GLU A 412 -9.79 -19.74 -3.01
N ILE A 413 -9.83 -19.63 -1.66
CA ILE A 413 -8.73 -19.04 -0.91
C ILE A 413 -7.53 -19.98 -0.95
N GLU A 414 -6.40 -19.49 -1.48
CA GLU A 414 -5.15 -20.25 -1.59
C GLU A 414 -4.41 -20.34 -0.26
N PHE A 415 -4.29 -19.20 0.44
CA PHE A 415 -3.64 -19.13 1.75
C PHE A 415 -4.05 -17.87 2.52
N ILE A 416 -3.80 -17.90 3.84
CA ILE A 416 -3.92 -16.75 4.73
C ILE A 416 -2.52 -16.17 4.93
N GLY A 417 -2.35 -14.88 4.64
CA GLY A 417 -1.09 -14.15 4.81
C GLY A 417 -1.07 -13.34 6.09
N GLN A 418 0.00 -13.51 6.88
CA GLN A 418 0.20 -12.82 8.14
C GLN A 418 1.46 -11.96 8.07
N PHE A 419 1.40 -10.75 8.65
CA PHE A 419 2.49 -9.77 8.71
C PHE A 419 3.02 -9.56 10.12
N PHE A 420 2.23 -9.87 11.15
CA PHE A 420 2.65 -9.88 12.54
C PHE A 420 3.27 -11.24 12.91
N SER A 421 4.38 -11.25 13.66
CA SER A 421 4.99 -12.51 14.12
C SER A 421 4.18 -13.13 15.26
N SER A 422 4.23 -14.47 15.38
CA SER A 422 3.53 -15.20 16.45
C SER A 422 4.06 -14.89 17.85
N ASN A 423 5.29 -14.40 17.97
CA ASN A 423 5.89 -14.05 19.25
C ASN A 423 5.34 -12.73 19.83
N GLU A 424 4.72 -11.88 19.02
CA GLU A 424 4.10 -10.64 19.48
C GLU A 424 2.76 -10.87 20.20
N ASN A 425 2.19 -12.09 20.09
CA ASN A 425 0.99 -12.49 20.82
C ASN A 425 1.27 -13.08 22.21
N SER A 426 2.54 -13.30 22.60
CA SER A 426 2.90 -13.96 23.87
C SER A 426 3.16 -13.01 25.04
N SER A 427 3.34 -11.71 24.82
CA SER A 427 3.13 -10.78 25.90
C SER A 427 1.63 -10.80 26.22
N LYS A 428 1.26 -11.38 27.34
CA LYS A 428 -0.03 -11.22 28.01
C LYS A 428 -0.27 -9.71 28.25
N GLN A 429 -0.45 -8.95 27.19
CA GLN A 429 -1.21 -7.75 27.28
C GLN A 429 -2.66 -8.25 27.34
N SER A 430 -3.24 -8.12 28.50
CA SER A 430 -4.64 -7.81 28.66
C SER A 430 -4.89 -6.47 27.92
N VAL A 431 -4.73 -6.49 26.62
CA VAL A 431 -5.50 -5.62 25.76
C VAL A 431 -6.90 -6.13 26.03
N ASP A 432 -7.72 -5.26 26.47
CA ASP A 432 -9.16 -5.42 26.55
C ASP A 432 -9.69 -5.61 25.11
N ASP A 433 -9.25 -6.71 24.50
CA ASP A 433 -9.84 -7.38 23.35
C ASP A 433 -11.02 -8.18 23.93
N SER A 434 -11.92 -7.46 24.64
CA SER A 434 -13.24 -8.00 24.82
C SER A 434 -13.83 -8.10 23.42
N TYR A 435 -13.76 -9.28 22.87
CA TYR A 435 -14.42 -9.69 21.62
C TYR A 435 -15.90 -9.26 21.60
N ASP A 436 -16.47 -8.96 22.73
CA ASP A 436 -17.86 -8.53 22.93
C ASP A 436 -18.17 -7.14 22.36
N SER A 437 -17.17 -6.24 22.21
CA SER A 437 -17.41 -4.90 21.64
C SER A 437 -17.40 -4.84 20.11
N TRP A 438 -17.05 -5.94 19.44
CA TRP A 438 -17.02 -6.03 17.98
C TRP A 438 -18.37 -6.39 17.37
N TYR A 439 -19.34 -6.72 18.20
CA TYR A 439 -20.66 -7.23 17.84
C TYR A 439 -21.73 -6.15 17.59
N ASP A 440 -21.39 -4.87 17.66
CA ASP A 440 -22.25 -3.80 17.14
C ASP A 440 -22.24 -3.82 15.60
N TYR A 441 -22.57 -4.99 15.07
CA TYR A 441 -22.82 -5.20 13.67
C TYR A 441 -24.27 -4.82 13.38
N ASP A 442 -24.48 -3.86 12.47
CA ASP A 442 -25.81 -3.48 12.01
C ASP A 442 -26.48 -4.70 11.33
N PRO A 443 -27.47 -5.33 11.96
CA PRO A 443 -28.11 -6.53 11.42
C PRO A 443 -28.97 -6.27 10.18
N LEU A 444 -29.20 -5.02 9.81
CA LEU A 444 -30.08 -4.63 8.69
C LEU A 444 -29.53 -5.04 7.32
N TYR A 445 -28.26 -5.42 7.22
CA TYR A 445 -27.62 -5.65 5.92
C TYR A 445 -27.70 -7.09 5.38
N ILE A 446 -28.06 -8.07 6.20
CA ILE A 446 -28.15 -9.48 5.78
C ILE A 446 -29.59 -9.90 5.48
N ASP A 447 -30.58 -9.29 6.12
CA ASP A 447 -31.98 -9.65 5.90
C ASP A 447 -32.53 -9.22 4.54
N GLU A 448 -31.93 -8.21 3.87
CA GLU A 448 -32.35 -7.81 2.52
C GLU A 448 -31.84 -8.75 1.40
N LEU A 449 -30.86 -9.61 1.66
CA LEU A 449 -30.36 -10.58 0.69
C LEU A 449 -31.12 -11.92 0.72
N GLU A 450 -31.92 -12.18 1.77
CA GLU A 450 -32.73 -13.40 1.89
C GLU A 450 -34.15 -13.25 1.30
N THR A 451 -34.56 -12.07 0.85
CA THR A 451 -35.95 -11.82 0.42
C THR A 451 -36.16 -11.49 -1.05
N ASN A 452 -35.16 -11.76 -1.94
CA ASN A 452 -35.39 -11.67 -3.39
C ASN A 452 -34.74 -12.82 -4.15
#